data_c9b65d57a139137385264aacccbb4042
#
_entry.id   c9b65d57a139137385264aacccbb4042
#
_cell.length_a   1.000
_cell.length_b   1.000
_cell.length_c   1.000
_cell.angle_alpha   90.00
_cell.angle_beta   90.00
_cell.angle_gamma   90.00
#
_symmetry.space_group_name_H-M   'P 1'
#
loop_
_entity.id
_entity.type
_entity.pdbx_description
1 polymer ?
#
loop_
_entity_poly.entity_id
_entity_poly.type
_entity_poly.pdbx_seq_one_letter_code
_entity_poly.pdbx_strand_id
1 'polypeptide(L)'
;PGMSGGPTGFPGAERYQYNESMSEGRAIEGIKKLKAAGKAPEKLVFLIGDGALNQIAKPYPLSGPSVQEVWERETGIKLELIGVSPEENYPRVMQDITTKSGAYDIYTSFYNEIGDLVESDGVVDLDEYVAKYKPDWNDPKRGAPTKEIYNLSYTYNNKVYIVSLDGDFQTWVYRKDLFEDPQNKKEYEDKFKAALRQPPTWTEVDQIAQFFKSKGYNGSCNLLSPFWGTSTWFSRYLSYDKPNLFPFDLNGKPLIDSDLGIKAAEAHVKSKEWESKDILTWTYAEGYGSMGDGTGVMMSTYTNLPKFMDRNNPDGTPATKGTGKFSSFIPPGTLHGDSLVRRSCLYLNTSATVSSQSKHPEAAYLLLQWLSSTRLFTWMSANPGGYFDPWQLANLDDPLVIETYHAYHVPVIKETIIRSAPTMNFPGTRAMYDALDKNLQAAMTGGKSVKEAMNDAAGEWTKIIRKKGEKKMHDQINAQRSAFPTIIDKMPG
;
A
#
# COMPACT_ATOMS: atom_id res chain seq x y z
N PRO A 1 16.00 -14.61 30.89
CA PRO A 1 16.85 -13.80 30.03
C PRO A 1 16.56 -12.33 30.27
N GLY A 2 17.60 -11.52 30.57
CA GLY A 2 17.45 -10.10 30.84
C GLY A 2 16.90 -9.36 29.61
N MET A 3 16.18 -8.27 29.84
CA MET A 3 15.77 -7.34 28.79
C MET A 3 17.01 -6.71 28.16
N SER A 4 16.97 -6.39 26.86
CA SER A 4 18.04 -5.65 26.20
C SER A 4 18.27 -4.30 26.89
N GLY A 5 19.49 -3.79 26.83
CA GLY A 5 19.84 -2.45 27.32
C GLY A 5 19.44 -1.31 26.39
N GLY A 6 18.29 -1.40 25.72
CA GLY A 6 17.79 -0.36 24.82
C GLY A 6 17.59 1.00 25.47
N PRO A 7 17.34 2.06 24.70
CA PRO A 7 17.16 3.41 25.22
C PRO A 7 15.98 3.50 26.18
N THR A 8 16.10 4.33 27.22
CA THR A 8 15.08 4.56 28.24
C THR A 8 14.83 6.07 28.42
N GLY A 9 13.78 6.42 29.16
CA GLY A 9 13.56 7.80 29.57
C GLY A 9 12.73 8.66 28.60
N PHE A 10 12.05 8.06 27.63
CA PHE A 10 11.11 8.74 26.73
C PHE A 10 9.86 7.89 26.48
N PRO A 11 8.71 8.48 26.11
CA PRO A 11 7.53 7.73 25.73
C PRO A 11 7.82 6.75 24.59
N GLY A 12 7.42 5.48 24.74
CA GLY A 12 7.69 4.42 23.74
C GLY A 12 9.03 3.70 23.92
N ALA A 13 9.85 4.11 24.89
CA ALA A 13 11.13 3.44 25.17
C ALA A 13 10.97 1.94 25.48
N GLU A 14 9.83 1.53 26.02
CA GLU A 14 9.49 0.13 26.27
C GLU A 14 9.46 -0.72 24.99
N ARG A 15 9.30 -0.12 23.82
CA ARG A 15 9.34 -0.81 22.51
C ARG A 15 10.75 -1.29 22.14
N TYR A 16 11.76 -0.67 22.73
CA TYR A 16 13.17 -1.05 22.59
C TYR A 16 13.67 -1.95 23.73
N GLN A 17 12.78 -2.36 24.63
CA GLN A 17 13.09 -3.31 25.70
C GLN A 17 12.57 -4.69 25.30
N TYR A 18 13.47 -5.59 24.90
CA TYR A 18 13.12 -6.92 24.39
C TYR A 18 14.21 -7.97 24.74
N ASN A 19 13.87 -9.22 24.60
CA ASN A 19 14.78 -10.36 24.77
C ASN A 19 14.56 -11.40 23.66
N GLU A 20 15.30 -12.50 23.67
CA GLU A 20 15.25 -13.56 22.66
C GLU A 20 13.87 -14.26 22.51
N SER A 21 12.93 -14.09 23.44
CA SER A 21 11.58 -14.60 23.27
C SER A 21 10.77 -13.77 22.27
N MET A 22 11.24 -12.58 21.93
CA MET A 22 10.61 -11.61 21.03
C MET A 22 11.34 -11.56 19.68
N SER A 23 10.63 -11.24 18.61
CA SER A 23 11.15 -11.19 17.25
C SER A 23 12.33 -10.23 17.11
N GLU A 24 12.18 -9.00 17.62
CA GLU A 24 13.22 -7.97 17.63
C GLU A 24 14.44 -8.38 18.46
N GLY A 25 14.22 -9.06 19.58
CA GLY A 25 15.31 -9.58 20.42
C GLY A 25 16.11 -10.69 19.72
N ARG A 26 15.43 -11.59 19.00
CA ARG A 26 16.11 -12.61 18.19
C ARG A 26 16.93 -12.00 17.06
N ALA A 27 16.45 -10.91 16.45
CA ALA A 27 17.19 -10.20 15.42
C ALA A 27 18.49 -9.61 15.99
N ILE A 28 18.44 -8.91 17.13
CA ILE A 28 19.63 -8.34 17.79
C ILE A 28 20.61 -9.44 18.25
N GLU A 29 20.12 -10.53 18.84
CA GLU A 29 20.98 -11.66 19.22
C GLU A 29 21.62 -12.33 18.00
N GLY A 30 20.92 -12.39 16.87
CA GLY A 30 21.49 -12.82 15.60
C GLY A 30 22.68 -11.95 15.18
N ILE A 31 22.55 -10.64 15.26
CA ILE A 31 23.68 -9.71 14.99
C ILE A 31 24.84 -9.91 15.95
N LYS A 32 24.58 -10.08 17.25
CA LYS A 32 25.65 -10.38 18.23
C LYS A 32 26.41 -11.65 17.89
N LYS A 33 25.71 -12.70 17.47
CA LYS A 33 26.33 -13.96 17.02
C LYS A 33 27.18 -13.77 15.76
N LEU A 34 26.71 -12.97 14.80
CA LEU A 34 27.50 -12.62 13.61
C LEU A 34 28.77 -11.84 13.99
N LYS A 35 28.66 -10.89 14.93
CA LYS A 35 29.84 -10.14 15.43
C LYS A 35 30.84 -11.05 16.10
N ALA A 36 30.40 -11.95 16.99
CA ALA A 36 31.27 -12.91 17.65
C ALA A 36 31.98 -13.85 16.66
N ALA A 37 31.34 -14.14 15.54
CA ALA A 37 31.92 -14.93 14.45
C ALA A 37 32.77 -14.13 13.44
N GLY A 38 32.91 -12.82 13.63
CA GLY A 38 33.64 -11.94 12.69
C GLY A 38 32.92 -11.78 11.33
N LYS A 39 31.60 -12.00 11.27
CA LYS A 39 30.79 -11.96 10.04
C LYS A 39 29.84 -10.76 9.96
N ALA A 40 29.75 -9.95 11.00
CA ALA A 40 28.93 -8.75 10.97
C ALA A 40 29.59 -7.66 10.10
N PRO A 41 28.82 -6.94 9.26
CA PRO A 41 29.34 -5.82 8.51
C PRO A 41 29.60 -4.60 9.42
N GLU A 42 30.45 -3.69 8.95
CA GLU A 42 30.56 -2.36 9.55
C GLU A 42 29.38 -1.46 9.17
N LYS A 43 28.81 -1.71 7.97
CA LYS A 43 27.75 -0.91 7.39
C LYS A 43 26.79 -1.76 6.56
N LEU A 44 25.50 -1.41 6.55
CA LEU A 44 24.49 -1.85 5.60
C LEU A 44 24.00 -0.66 4.79
N VAL A 45 23.79 -0.84 3.49
CA VAL A 45 23.28 0.18 2.58
C VAL A 45 21.86 -0.19 2.15
N PHE A 46 20.90 0.67 2.43
CA PHE A 46 19.49 0.47 2.13
C PHE A 46 19.00 1.52 1.15
N LEU A 47 18.65 1.10 -0.07
CA LEU A 47 17.91 1.93 -1.02
C LEU A 47 16.45 1.98 -0.57
N ILE A 48 16.06 3.10 0.04
CA ILE A 48 14.79 3.25 0.74
C ILE A 48 13.92 4.32 0.10
N GLY A 49 12.59 4.09 0.06
CA GLY A 49 11.65 5.11 -0.40
C GLY A 49 11.72 6.40 0.43
N ASP A 50 11.66 7.56 -0.21
CA ASP A 50 11.85 8.88 0.43
C ASP A 50 10.93 9.10 1.65
N GLY A 51 9.68 8.65 1.59
CA GLY A 51 8.74 8.73 2.71
C GLY A 51 9.20 7.89 3.91
N ALA A 52 9.63 6.66 3.66
CA ALA A 52 10.11 5.74 4.68
C ALA A 52 11.46 6.15 5.27
N LEU A 53 12.32 6.80 4.47
CA LEU A 53 13.62 7.31 4.93
C LEU A 53 13.45 8.21 6.16
N ASN A 54 12.54 9.18 6.08
CA ASN A 54 12.30 10.11 7.17
C ASN A 54 11.78 9.42 8.43
N GLN A 55 11.01 8.34 8.27
CA GLN A 55 10.48 7.54 9.37
C GLN A 55 11.60 6.85 10.18
N ILE A 56 12.64 6.41 9.50
CA ILE A 56 13.77 5.69 10.13
C ILE A 56 14.87 6.66 10.59
N ALA A 57 15.17 7.68 9.78
CA ALA A 57 16.30 8.57 10.02
C ALA A 57 16.02 9.72 10.99
N LYS A 58 14.75 10.14 11.14
CA LYS A 58 14.42 11.25 12.03
C LYS A 58 13.95 10.76 13.40
N PRO A 59 14.26 11.50 14.48
CA PRO A 59 13.69 11.23 15.79
C PRO A 59 12.16 11.20 15.75
N TYR A 60 11.57 10.35 16.58
CA TYR A 60 10.13 10.32 16.76
C TYR A 60 9.66 11.68 17.33
N PRO A 61 8.58 12.30 16.78
CA PRO A 61 8.18 13.66 17.19
C PRO A 61 7.84 13.81 18.66
N LEU A 62 7.49 12.72 19.33
CA LEU A 62 7.10 12.74 20.73
C LEU A 62 8.29 12.60 21.68
N SER A 63 9.47 12.22 21.22
CA SER A 63 10.75 12.21 21.92
C SER A 63 11.59 10.97 21.60
N GLY A 64 12.84 11.03 21.99
CA GLY A 64 13.77 9.90 21.87
C GLY A 64 14.61 9.91 20.58
N PRO A 65 15.50 8.94 20.43
CA PRO A 65 16.35 8.79 19.27
C PRO A 65 15.56 8.31 18.05
N SER A 66 16.13 8.52 16.86
CA SER A 66 15.61 7.88 15.63
C SER A 66 15.77 6.36 15.71
N VAL A 67 14.95 5.66 14.91
CA VAL A 67 15.06 4.19 14.77
C VAL A 67 16.47 3.80 14.29
N GLN A 68 17.04 4.58 13.36
CA GLN A 68 18.41 4.41 12.88
C GLN A 68 19.44 4.51 14.01
N GLU A 69 19.34 5.54 14.87
CA GLU A 69 20.25 5.72 15.99
C GLU A 69 20.18 4.56 16.99
N VAL A 70 18.97 4.01 17.23
CA VAL A 70 18.80 2.85 18.11
C VAL A 70 19.46 1.61 17.50
N TRP A 71 19.23 1.33 16.22
CA TRP A 71 19.86 0.21 15.52
C TRP A 71 21.39 0.31 15.57
N GLU A 72 21.94 1.46 15.20
CA GLU A 72 23.40 1.66 15.17
C GLU A 72 24.05 1.51 16.55
N ARG A 73 23.37 1.99 17.59
CA ARG A 73 23.85 1.87 18.96
C ARG A 73 23.80 0.43 19.47
N GLU A 74 22.72 -0.29 19.23
CA GLU A 74 22.55 -1.65 19.73
C GLU A 74 23.40 -2.67 18.97
N THR A 75 23.60 -2.45 17.69
CA THR A 75 24.32 -3.40 16.82
C THR A 75 25.76 -2.96 16.53
N GLY A 76 26.06 -1.69 16.58
CA GLY A 76 27.34 -1.12 16.10
C GLY A 76 27.49 -1.18 14.56
N ILE A 77 26.40 -1.52 13.83
CA ILE A 77 26.38 -1.54 12.37
C ILE A 77 25.80 -0.21 11.88
N LYS A 78 26.57 0.53 11.09
CA LYS A 78 26.09 1.75 10.44
C LYS A 78 24.98 1.44 9.45
N LEU A 79 23.96 2.28 9.40
CA LEU A 79 22.87 2.18 8.43
C LEU A 79 22.92 3.39 7.48
N GLU A 80 23.34 3.14 6.25
CA GLU A 80 23.32 4.15 5.18
C GLU A 80 22.01 4.06 4.43
N LEU A 81 21.18 5.10 4.54
CA LEU A 81 19.88 5.19 3.89
C LEU A 81 20.01 6.06 2.64
N ILE A 82 19.67 5.50 1.48
CA ILE A 82 19.70 6.21 0.19
C ILE A 82 18.28 6.36 -0.31
N GLY A 83 17.76 7.59 -0.32
CA GLY A 83 16.39 7.90 -0.71
C GLY A 83 16.15 7.71 -2.22
N VAL A 84 14.95 7.25 -2.56
CA VAL A 84 14.48 7.12 -3.94
C VAL A 84 12.97 7.37 -4.01
N SER A 85 12.52 8.06 -5.07
CA SER A 85 11.08 8.20 -5.31
C SER A 85 10.45 6.86 -5.75
N PRO A 86 9.14 6.68 -5.53
CA PRO A 86 8.45 5.44 -5.94
C PRO A 86 8.58 5.15 -7.43
N GLU A 87 8.54 6.19 -8.27
CA GLU A 87 8.61 6.07 -9.73
C GLU A 87 10.01 5.65 -10.20
N GLU A 88 11.06 6.08 -9.50
CA GLU A 88 12.46 5.81 -9.86
C GLU A 88 13.00 4.51 -9.22
N ASN A 89 12.28 3.94 -8.24
CA ASN A 89 12.77 2.80 -7.48
C ASN A 89 13.09 1.59 -8.37
N TYR A 90 12.12 1.12 -9.15
CA TYR A 90 12.28 -0.07 -9.98
C TYR A 90 13.40 0.04 -11.01
N PRO A 91 13.50 1.12 -11.81
CA PRO A 91 14.63 1.29 -12.72
C PRO A 91 15.99 1.24 -12.02
N ARG A 92 16.09 1.84 -10.84
CA ARG A 92 17.34 1.90 -10.07
C ARG A 92 17.74 0.55 -9.50
N VAL A 93 16.78 -0.21 -8.96
CA VAL A 93 17.00 -1.58 -8.50
C VAL A 93 17.43 -2.48 -9.66
N MET A 94 16.73 -2.43 -10.78
CA MET A 94 17.06 -3.24 -11.95
C MET A 94 18.42 -2.87 -12.57
N GLN A 95 18.82 -1.61 -12.48
CA GLN A 95 20.15 -1.19 -12.88
C GLN A 95 21.22 -1.84 -12.02
N ASP A 96 21.07 -1.80 -10.69
CA ASP A 96 22.04 -2.43 -9.77
C ASP A 96 22.15 -3.95 -10.02
N ILE A 97 21.01 -4.63 -10.18
CA ILE A 97 20.96 -6.06 -10.48
C ILE A 97 21.65 -6.39 -11.81
N THR A 98 21.34 -5.64 -12.87
CA THR A 98 21.83 -5.89 -14.23
C THR A 98 23.33 -5.63 -14.35
N THR A 99 23.82 -4.53 -13.76
CA THR A 99 25.23 -4.16 -13.78
C THR A 99 26.06 -4.93 -12.74
N LYS A 100 25.39 -5.65 -11.83
CA LYS A 100 26.03 -6.34 -10.70
C LYS A 100 26.92 -5.41 -9.89
N SER A 101 26.46 -4.18 -9.66
CA SER A 101 27.27 -3.17 -8.96
C SER A 101 27.39 -3.46 -7.46
N GLY A 102 26.40 -4.14 -6.85
CA GLY A 102 26.37 -4.44 -5.43
C GLY A 102 26.38 -3.17 -4.58
N ALA A 103 25.75 -2.11 -5.07
CA ALA A 103 25.72 -0.82 -4.37
C ALA A 103 24.83 -0.85 -3.11
N TYR A 104 23.90 -1.78 -3.04
CA TYR A 104 22.93 -1.87 -1.98
C TYR A 104 22.88 -3.28 -1.37
N ASP A 105 22.67 -3.37 -0.06
CA ASP A 105 22.37 -4.63 0.64
C ASP A 105 20.88 -4.92 0.66
N ILE A 106 20.05 -3.86 0.69
CA ILE A 106 18.59 -3.93 0.79
C ILE A 106 17.97 -3.00 -0.23
N TYR A 107 16.94 -3.47 -0.89
CA TYR A 107 16.10 -2.64 -1.77
C TYR A 107 14.72 -2.43 -1.16
N THR A 108 14.17 -1.23 -1.22
CA THR A 108 12.72 -1.06 -1.26
C THR A 108 12.19 -1.78 -2.49
N SER A 109 11.14 -2.53 -2.34
CA SER A 109 10.49 -3.26 -3.42
C SER A 109 9.00 -3.06 -3.32
N PHE A 110 8.36 -2.85 -4.46
CA PHE A 110 6.92 -2.90 -4.54
C PHE A 110 6.49 -4.31 -4.95
N TYR A 111 5.33 -4.66 -4.47
CA TYR A 111 4.81 -6.00 -4.60
C TYR A 111 4.69 -6.48 -6.06
N ASN A 112 4.30 -5.59 -6.96
CA ASN A 112 4.17 -5.89 -8.39
C ASN A 112 5.52 -6.04 -9.14
N GLU A 113 6.64 -5.87 -8.44
CA GLU A 113 7.99 -5.98 -9.01
C GLU A 113 8.65 -7.32 -8.71
N ILE A 114 8.16 -8.05 -7.70
CA ILE A 114 8.86 -9.21 -7.14
C ILE A 114 9.16 -10.32 -8.16
N GLY A 115 8.24 -10.58 -9.08
CA GLY A 115 8.45 -11.58 -10.11
C GLY A 115 9.65 -11.29 -11.00
N ASP A 116 9.85 -10.05 -11.38
CA ASP A 116 11.01 -9.62 -12.16
C ASP A 116 12.31 -9.66 -11.34
N LEU A 117 12.26 -9.26 -10.06
CA LEU A 117 13.43 -9.28 -9.17
C LEU A 117 13.93 -10.71 -8.94
N VAL A 118 13.01 -11.65 -8.69
CA VAL A 118 13.36 -13.06 -8.46
C VAL A 118 13.86 -13.72 -9.75
N GLU A 119 13.21 -13.47 -10.89
CA GLU A 119 13.66 -14.05 -12.17
C GLU A 119 15.00 -13.51 -12.66
N SER A 120 15.39 -12.33 -12.21
CA SER A 120 16.70 -11.74 -12.50
C SER A 120 17.78 -12.20 -11.53
N ASP A 121 17.50 -13.18 -10.66
CA ASP A 121 18.39 -13.61 -9.57
C ASP A 121 18.88 -12.43 -8.71
N GLY A 122 18.05 -11.39 -8.60
CA GLY A 122 18.43 -10.11 -7.97
C GLY A 122 18.23 -10.07 -6.46
N VAL A 123 17.47 -11.00 -5.88
CA VAL A 123 17.08 -10.99 -4.47
C VAL A 123 17.24 -12.36 -3.83
N VAL A 124 17.47 -12.36 -2.51
CA VAL A 124 17.74 -13.57 -1.70
C VAL A 124 16.43 -14.22 -1.28
N ASP A 125 16.37 -15.56 -1.37
CA ASP A 125 15.39 -16.40 -0.69
C ASP A 125 15.61 -16.32 0.83
N LEU A 126 14.57 -15.91 1.56
CA LEU A 126 14.65 -15.65 3.00
C LEU A 126 14.18 -16.82 3.87
N ASP A 127 13.75 -17.95 3.30
CA ASP A 127 13.14 -19.07 4.04
C ASP A 127 14.02 -19.57 5.18
N GLU A 128 15.33 -19.73 4.94
CA GLU A 128 16.27 -20.18 5.98
C GLU A 128 16.36 -19.19 7.14
N TYR A 129 16.37 -17.90 6.88
CA TYR A 129 16.42 -16.88 7.91
C TYR A 129 15.11 -16.81 8.69
N VAL A 130 13.97 -16.90 8.00
CA VAL A 130 12.64 -16.96 8.63
C VAL A 130 12.55 -18.17 9.56
N ALA A 131 12.98 -19.34 9.11
CA ALA A 131 12.99 -20.56 9.93
C ALA A 131 13.93 -20.43 11.15
N LYS A 132 15.09 -19.82 10.96
CA LYS A 132 16.11 -19.64 12.00
C LYS A 132 15.72 -18.61 13.05
N TYR A 133 15.20 -17.46 12.63
CA TYR A 133 14.99 -16.30 13.49
C TYR A 133 13.52 -16.07 13.89
N LYS A 134 12.58 -16.80 13.29
CA LYS A 134 11.16 -16.86 13.66
C LYS A 134 10.53 -15.49 13.88
N PRO A 135 10.43 -14.64 12.82
CA PRO A 135 9.79 -13.36 12.93
C PRO A 135 8.34 -13.51 13.37
N ASP A 136 7.81 -12.58 14.15
CA ASP A 136 6.45 -12.66 14.69
C ASP A 136 5.37 -12.43 13.62
N TRP A 137 5.67 -11.71 12.54
CA TRP A 137 4.76 -11.56 11.39
C TRP A 137 4.53 -12.89 10.64
N ASN A 138 5.34 -13.90 10.86
CA ASN A 138 5.11 -15.25 10.34
C ASN A 138 4.13 -16.07 11.20
N ASP A 139 3.67 -15.54 12.32
CA ASP A 139 2.61 -16.13 13.13
C ASP A 139 1.24 -15.82 12.49
N PRO A 140 0.44 -16.84 12.11
CA PRO A 140 -0.87 -16.63 11.48
C PRO A 140 -1.86 -15.80 12.30
N LYS A 141 -1.66 -15.70 13.61
CA LYS A 141 -2.52 -14.91 14.52
C LYS A 141 -2.10 -13.46 14.63
N ARG A 142 -0.87 -13.13 14.30
CA ARG A 142 -0.27 -11.81 14.53
C ARG A 142 0.31 -11.17 13.27
N GLY A 143 0.60 -11.97 12.24
CA GLY A 143 1.25 -11.55 11.02
C GLY A 143 0.32 -10.87 10.02
N ALA A 144 0.30 -11.33 8.78
CA ALA A 144 -0.49 -10.75 7.71
C ALA A 144 -2.01 -10.77 8.02
N PRO A 145 -2.78 -9.80 7.50
CA PRO A 145 -4.22 -9.70 7.76
C PRO A 145 -5.02 -10.92 7.34
N THR A 146 -4.69 -11.49 6.19
CA THR A 146 -5.27 -12.74 5.69
C THR A 146 -4.18 -13.67 5.15
N LYS A 147 -4.49 -14.97 5.10
CA LYS A 147 -3.57 -15.96 4.52
C LYS A 147 -3.24 -15.63 3.06
N GLU A 148 -4.23 -15.20 2.31
CA GLU A 148 -4.10 -14.85 0.89
C GLU A 148 -3.17 -13.64 0.72
N ILE A 149 -3.39 -12.57 1.47
CA ILE A 149 -2.53 -11.38 1.45
C ILE A 149 -1.12 -11.74 1.92
N TYR A 150 -0.98 -12.57 2.96
CA TYR A 150 0.33 -13.04 3.39
C TYR A 150 1.05 -13.77 2.26
N ASN A 151 0.41 -14.77 1.66
CA ASN A 151 1.03 -15.56 0.60
C ASN A 151 1.48 -14.72 -0.59
N LEU A 152 0.71 -13.68 -0.93
CA LEU A 152 1.06 -12.79 -2.03
C LEU A 152 2.02 -11.68 -1.64
N SER A 153 1.94 -11.13 -0.43
CA SER A 153 2.77 -9.98 -0.01
C SER A 153 4.19 -10.37 0.42
N TYR A 154 4.43 -11.63 0.77
CA TYR A 154 5.74 -12.09 1.26
C TYR A 154 6.37 -13.14 0.36
N THR A 155 5.56 -13.88 -0.40
CA THR A 155 6.03 -15.05 -1.11
C THR A 155 5.94 -14.88 -2.63
N TYR A 156 6.88 -15.51 -3.28
CA TYR A 156 6.86 -15.77 -4.71
C TYR A 156 7.25 -17.23 -4.93
N ASN A 157 6.44 -18.00 -5.68
CA ASN A 157 6.64 -19.44 -5.86
C ASN A 157 6.78 -20.20 -4.53
N ASN A 158 5.98 -19.87 -3.53
CA ASN A 158 5.95 -20.43 -2.17
C ASN A 158 7.24 -20.26 -1.34
N LYS A 159 8.08 -19.29 -1.71
CA LYS A 159 9.27 -18.89 -0.95
C LYS A 159 9.17 -17.45 -0.51
N VAL A 160 9.69 -17.13 0.66
CA VAL A 160 9.71 -15.78 1.20
C VAL A 160 10.84 -14.97 0.57
N TYR A 161 10.53 -13.88 -0.07
CA TYR A 161 11.50 -12.92 -0.63
C TYR A 161 11.33 -11.52 -0.09
N ILE A 162 10.18 -11.22 0.48
CA ILE A 162 9.76 -9.88 0.83
C ILE A 162 9.51 -9.78 2.34
N VAL A 163 9.94 -8.67 2.93
CA VAL A 163 9.51 -8.25 4.27
C VAL A 163 8.70 -6.97 4.12
N SER A 164 7.42 -7.00 4.48
CA SER A 164 6.55 -5.83 4.40
C SER A 164 6.96 -4.79 5.43
N LEU A 165 7.00 -3.54 5.03
CA LEU A 165 7.27 -2.37 5.86
C LEU A 165 6.14 -1.33 5.79
N ASP A 166 5.02 -1.66 5.11
CA ASP A 166 3.90 -0.75 5.00
C ASP A 166 2.58 -1.46 4.75
N GLY A 167 1.47 -0.84 5.17
CA GLY A 167 0.12 -1.32 4.96
C GLY A 167 -0.63 -0.45 3.94
N ASP A 168 -0.22 -0.49 2.69
CA ASP A 168 -0.71 0.34 1.58
C ASP A 168 -2.15 -0.01 1.11
N PHE A 169 -3.05 -0.31 2.05
CA PHE A 169 -4.47 -0.55 1.74
C PHE A 169 -5.16 0.73 1.30
N GLN A 170 -5.94 0.67 0.24
CA GLN A 170 -6.70 1.82 -0.26
C GLN A 170 -8.01 1.95 0.52
N THR A 171 -8.05 2.88 1.46
CA THR A 171 -9.23 3.20 2.27
C THR A 171 -9.95 4.44 1.73
N TRP A 172 -11.20 4.64 2.16
CA TRP A 172 -11.98 5.82 1.79
C TRP A 172 -12.17 6.74 2.99
N VAL A 173 -11.81 8.00 2.81
CA VAL A 173 -11.99 9.08 3.77
C VAL A 173 -12.86 10.17 3.14
N TYR A 174 -13.73 10.80 3.93
CA TYR A 174 -14.65 11.84 3.44
C TYR A 174 -14.86 12.93 4.48
N ARG A 175 -15.34 14.07 4.02
CA ARG A 175 -15.72 15.24 4.82
C ARG A 175 -17.12 15.01 5.42
N LYS A 176 -17.16 14.50 6.63
CA LYS A 176 -18.38 14.21 7.38
C LYS A 176 -19.25 15.45 7.54
N ASP A 177 -18.67 16.61 7.82
CA ASP A 177 -19.38 17.88 7.96
C ASP A 177 -20.17 18.25 6.70
N LEU A 178 -19.63 18.02 5.51
CA LEU A 178 -20.34 18.28 4.24
C LEU A 178 -21.49 17.31 3.99
N PHE A 179 -21.34 16.04 4.40
CA PHE A 179 -22.38 15.02 4.26
C PHE A 179 -23.50 15.18 5.28
N GLU A 180 -23.20 15.73 6.45
CA GLU A 180 -24.19 15.95 7.51
C GLU A 180 -24.91 17.29 7.41
N ASP A 181 -24.41 18.22 6.57
CA ASP A 181 -25.04 19.53 6.36
C ASP A 181 -26.48 19.39 5.82
N PRO A 182 -27.48 19.96 6.52
CA PRO A 182 -28.88 19.79 6.14
C PRO A 182 -29.21 20.34 4.74
N GLN A 183 -28.56 21.41 4.31
CA GLN A 183 -28.77 22.00 2.99
C GLN A 183 -28.20 21.07 1.91
N ASN A 184 -26.99 20.53 2.11
CA ASN A 184 -26.41 19.58 1.17
C ASN A 184 -27.26 18.32 1.04
N LYS A 185 -27.76 17.78 2.14
CA LYS A 185 -28.67 16.62 2.13
C LYS A 185 -29.93 16.89 1.30
N LYS A 186 -30.57 18.03 1.54
CA LYS A 186 -31.78 18.40 0.80
C LYS A 186 -31.52 18.59 -0.68
N GLU A 187 -30.50 19.36 -1.05
CA GLU A 187 -30.16 19.64 -2.45
C GLU A 187 -29.75 18.37 -3.21
N TYR A 188 -29.02 17.45 -2.55
CA TYR A 188 -28.65 16.17 -3.12
C TYR A 188 -29.86 15.27 -3.36
N GLU A 189 -30.76 15.18 -2.37
CA GLU A 189 -32.01 14.40 -2.49
C GLU A 189 -32.91 14.96 -3.58
N ASP A 190 -33.04 16.30 -3.66
CA ASP A 190 -33.82 16.95 -4.71
C ASP A 190 -33.26 16.61 -6.11
N LYS A 191 -31.94 16.54 -6.26
CA LYS A 191 -31.27 16.30 -7.54
C LYS A 191 -31.25 14.83 -7.94
N PHE A 192 -30.90 13.91 -7.02
CA PHE A 192 -30.66 12.51 -7.32
C PHE A 192 -31.76 11.56 -6.85
N LYS A 193 -32.76 12.05 -6.12
CA LYS A 193 -33.84 11.25 -5.51
C LYS A 193 -33.30 10.13 -4.59
N ALA A 194 -32.20 10.41 -3.94
CA ALA A 194 -31.49 9.50 -3.04
C ALA A 194 -30.88 10.28 -1.86
N ALA A 195 -30.70 9.63 -0.72
CA ALA A 195 -30.06 10.25 0.44
C ALA A 195 -28.56 10.46 0.23
N LEU A 196 -28.06 11.63 0.66
CA LEU A 196 -26.63 11.86 0.76
C LEU A 196 -26.09 11.05 1.96
N ARG A 197 -25.34 10.00 1.68
CA ARG A 197 -24.83 9.04 2.65
C ARG A 197 -23.44 8.55 2.27
N GLN A 198 -22.82 7.75 3.12
CA GLN A 198 -21.63 6.97 2.76
C GLN A 198 -21.97 6.07 1.56
N PRO A 199 -21.29 6.24 0.40
CA PRO A 199 -21.71 5.56 -0.83
C PRO A 199 -21.31 4.08 -0.83
N PRO A 200 -22.27 3.14 -0.91
CA PRO A 200 -21.96 1.72 -1.05
C PRO A 200 -21.52 1.33 -2.46
N THR A 201 -21.83 2.17 -3.47
CA THR A 201 -21.56 1.87 -4.87
C THR A 201 -20.72 2.92 -5.56
N TRP A 202 -19.98 2.52 -6.60
CA TRP A 202 -19.26 3.46 -7.46
C TRP A 202 -20.17 4.49 -8.14
N THR A 203 -21.39 4.09 -8.46
CA THR A 203 -22.39 5.03 -9.01
C THR A 203 -22.71 6.14 -8.01
N GLU A 204 -22.92 5.81 -6.75
CA GLU A 204 -23.16 6.82 -5.71
C GLU A 204 -21.91 7.68 -5.44
N VAL A 205 -20.70 7.10 -5.49
CA VAL A 205 -19.45 7.88 -5.44
C VAL A 205 -19.40 8.93 -6.55
N ASP A 206 -19.67 8.52 -7.79
CA ASP A 206 -19.65 9.43 -8.94
C ASP A 206 -20.73 10.51 -8.83
N GLN A 207 -21.93 10.18 -8.35
CA GLN A 207 -23.01 11.15 -8.12
C GLN A 207 -22.66 12.18 -7.04
N ILE A 208 -22.09 11.74 -5.93
CA ILE A 208 -21.65 12.60 -4.84
C ILE A 208 -20.51 13.52 -5.31
N ALA A 209 -19.53 12.96 -6.03
CA ALA A 209 -18.44 13.74 -6.59
C ALA A 209 -18.94 14.83 -7.56
N GLN A 210 -19.87 14.47 -8.46
CA GLN A 210 -20.52 15.41 -9.37
C GLN A 210 -21.31 16.51 -8.64
N PHE A 211 -22.05 16.14 -7.59
CA PHE A 211 -22.79 17.10 -6.76
C PHE A 211 -21.87 18.15 -6.14
N PHE A 212 -20.83 17.71 -5.45
CA PHE A 212 -19.92 18.64 -4.81
C PHE A 212 -19.04 19.41 -5.79
N LYS A 213 -18.72 18.83 -6.96
CA LYS A 213 -18.06 19.57 -8.03
C LYS A 213 -18.90 20.75 -8.49
N SER A 214 -20.23 20.60 -8.61
CA SER A 214 -21.15 21.69 -8.96
C SER A 214 -21.21 22.79 -7.88
N LYS A 215 -20.76 22.50 -6.66
CA LYS A 215 -20.65 23.45 -5.53
C LYS A 215 -19.25 24.05 -5.39
N GLY A 216 -18.32 23.75 -6.30
CA GLY A 216 -16.98 24.32 -6.33
C GLY A 216 -15.92 23.50 -5.58
N TYR A 217 -16.23 22.29 -5.13
CA TYR A 217 -15.27 21.38 -4.50
C TYR A 217 -14.58 20.47 -5.53
N ASN A 218 -13.48 19.85 -5.12
CA ASN A 218 -12.90 18.70 -5.79
C ASN A 218 -13.67 17.45 -5.35
N GLY A 219 -14.37 16.79 -6.28
CA GLY A 219 -15.41 15.82 -5.95
C GLY A 219 -14.91 14.58 -5.20
N SER A 220 -13.97 13.83 -5.74
CA SER A 220 -13.48 12.64 -5.08
C SER A 220 -11.97 12.64 -4.78
N CYS A 221 -11.20 13.59 -5.24
CA CYS A 221 -9.74 13.69 -5.10
C CYS A 221 -8.98 12.39 -5.42
N ASN A 222 -9.62 11.46 -6.15
CA ASN A 222 -9.01 10.20 -6.50
C ASN A 222 -7.90 10.41 -7.53
N LEU A 223 -6.78 9.75 -7.31
CA LEU A 223 -5.64 9.89 -8.21
C LEU A 223 -5.96 9.28 -9.58
N LEU A 224 -5.66 10.04 -10.63
CA LEU A 224 -5.85 9.65 -12.04
C LEU A 224 -4.57 9.85 -12.86
N SER A 225 -3.50 10.32 -12.24
CA SER A 225 -2.20 10.55 -12.87
C SER A 225 -1.47 9.24 -13.18
N PRO A 226 -0.46 9.28 -14.07
CA PRO A 226 0.40 8.12 -14.32
C PRO A 226 0.94 7.52 -13.03
N PHE A 227 1.07 6.20 -12.97
CA PHE A 227 1.49 5.42 -11.83
C PHE A 227 0.47 5.40 -10.66
N TRP A 228 -0.02 6.56 -10.22
CA TRP A 228 -0.91 6.68 -9.06
C TRP A 228 -2.37 6.30 -9.35
N GLY A 229 -2.86 6.54 -10.56
CA GLY A 229 -4.25 6.29 -10.94
C GLY A 229 -4.62 4.81 -11.07
N THR A 230 -3.62 3.94 -11.19
CA THR A 230 -3.84 2.49 -11.36
C THR A 230 -4.55 1.87 -10.17
N SER A 231 -4.30 2.34 -8.94
CA SER A 231 -4.95 1.83 -7.72
C SER A 231 -6.47 2.06 -7.72
N THR A 232 -6.91 3.25 -8.11
CA THR A 232 -8.33 3.59 -8.20
C THR A 232 -9.01 2.81 -9.33
N TRP A 233 -8.36 2.71 -10.49
CA TRP A 233 -8.85 1.89 -11.59
C TRP A 233 -9.00 0.43 -11.17
N PHE A 234 -7.98 -0.16 -10.56
CA PHE A 234 -7.97 -1.58 -10.19
C PHE A 234 -9.07 -1.91 -9.19
N SER A 235 -9.26 -1.09 -8.17
CA SER A 235 -10.32 -1.25 -7.17
C SER A 235 -11.72 -1.21 -7.81
N ARG A 236 -11.94 -0.28 -8.75
CA ARG A 236 -13.19 -0.16 -9.50
C ARG A 236 -13.38 -1.35 -10.44
N TYR A 237 -12.38 -1.68 -11.24
CA TYR A 237 -12.38 -2.78 -12.21
C TYR A 237 -12.77 -4.12 -11.58
N LEU A 238 -12.12 -4.49 -10.47
CA LEU A 238 -12.37 -5.76 -9.81
C LEU A 238 -13.83 -5.95 -9.40
N SER A 239 -14.55 -4.88 -9.10
CA SER A 239 -15.95 -4.95 -8.66
C SER A 239 -16.96 -5.26 -9.77
N TYR A 240 -16.54 -5.23 -11.04
CA TYR A 240 -17.45 -5.34 -12.19
C TYR A 240 -17.91 -6.77 -12.51
N ASP A 241 -17.41 -7.79 -11.80
CA ASP A 241 -17.91 -9.16 -11.89
C ASP A 241 -17.86 -9.85 -10.52
N LYS A 242 -18.48 -11.05 -10.43
CA LYS A 242 -18.51 -11.88 -9.21
C LYS A 242 -17.62 -13.11 -9.36
N PRO A 243 -16.82 -13.47 -8.34
CA PRO A 243 -16.51 -12.65 -7.15
C PRO A 243 -15.62 -11.46 -7.47
N ASN A 244 -14.93 -11.46 -8.60
CA ASN A 244 -14.10 -10.39 -9.13
C ASN A 244 -14.05 -10.44 -10.65
N LEU A 245 -13.98 -9.29 -11.31
CA LEU A 245 -13.46 -9.23 -12.67
C LEU A 245 -11.94 -9.41 -12.60
N PHE A 246 -11.48 -10.65 -12.64
CA PHE A 246 -10.05 -10.92 -12.63
C PHE A 246 -9.41 -10.44 -13.94
N PRO A 247 -8.17 -9.91 -13.94
CA PRO A 247 -7.57 -9.32 -15.14
C PRO A 247 -7.33 -10.27 -16.32
N PHE A 248 -7.45 -11.58 -16.08
CA PHE A 248 -7.24 -12.63 -17.09
C PHE A 248 -8.31 -13.72 -17.00
N ASP A 249 -8.62 -14.35 -18.12
CA ASP A 249 -9.41 -15.59 -18.13
C ASP A 249 -8.57 -16.81 -17.67
N LEU A 250 -9.17 -17.99 -17.65
CA LEU A 250 -8.48 -19.22 -17.24
C LEU A 250 -7.36 -19.67 -18.21
N ASN A 251 -7.38 -19.15 -19.43
CA ASN A 251 -6.37 -19.42 -20.45
C ASN A 251 -5.28 -18.33 -20.48
N GLY A 252 -5.29 -17.41 -19.54
CA GLY A 252 -4.33 -16.31 -19.45
C GLY A 252 -4.54 -15.19 -20.47
N LYS A 253 -5.73 -15.14 -21.11
CA LYS A 253 -6.08 -14.02 -21.98
C LYS A 253 -6.46 -12.82 -21.14
N PRO A 254 -5.93 -11.61 -21.43
CA PRO A 254 -6.37 -10.39 -20.75
C PRO A 254 -7.88 -10.17 -20.88
N LEU A 255 -8.50 -9.70 -19.78
CA LEU A 255 -9.93 -9.34 -19.73
C LEU A 255 -10.14 -7.83 -19.55
N ILE A 256 -9.08 -7.05 -19.55
CA ILE A 256 -9.15 -5.58 -19.43
C ILE A 256 -9.86 -4.94 -20.64
N ASP A 257 -9.86 -5.59 -21.78
CA ASP A 257 -10.56 -5.19 -23.03
C ASP A 257 -11.89 -5.94 -23.25
N SER A 258 -12.35 -6.73 -22.26
CA SER A 258 -13.71 -7.29 -22.27
C SER A 258 -14.75 -6.19 -22.16
N ASP A 259 -16.01 -6.48 -22.48
CA ASP A 259 -17.11 -5.50 -22.34
C ASP A 259 -17.19 -4.90 -20.93
N LEU A 260 -17.00 -5.74 -19.89
CA LEU A 260 -16.97 -5.28 -18.50
C LEU A 260 -15.72 -4.45 -18.20
N GLY A 261 -14.57 -4.86 -18.73
CA GLY A 261 -13.32 -4.13 -18.59
C GLY A 261 -13.36 -2.75 -19.22
N ILE A 262 -13.88 -2.65 -20.44
CA ILE A 262 -14.10 -1.38 -21.14
C ILE A 262 -15.08 -0.49 -20.37
N LYS A 263 -16.20 -1.05 -19.89
CA LYS A 263 -17.18 -0.30 -19.07
C LYS A 263 -16.56 0.24 -17.77
N ALA A 264 -15.73 -0.54 -17.10
CA ALA A 264 -15.01 -0.08 -15.92
C ALA A 264 -14.02 1.06 -16.24
N ALA A 265 -13.31 0.94 -17.37
CA ALA A 265 -12.38 1.97 -17.84
C ALA A 265 -13.11 3.26 -18.28
N GLU A 266 -14.26 3.16 -18.94
CA GLU A 266 -15.09 4.31 -19.28
C GLU A 266 -15.52 5.09 -18.04
N ALA A 267 -15.99 4.39 -17.00
CA ALA A 267 -16.37 5.02 -15.74
C ALA A 267 -15.16 5.68 -15.04
N HIS A 268 -14.01 5.02 -15.06
CA HIS A 268 -12.77 5.57 -14.51
C HIS A 268 -12.31 6.82 -15.27
N VAL A 269 -12.27 6.80 -16.58
CA VAL A 269 -11.89 7.96 -17.40
C VAL A 269 -12.86 9.11 -17.23
N LYS A 270 -14.16 8.83 -17.15
CA LYS A 270 -15.20 9.84 -16.93
C LYS A 270 -15.07 10.54 -15.59
N SER A 271 -14.56 9.85 -14.57
CA SER A 271 -14.47 10.43 -13.22
C SER A 271 -13.62 11.70 -13.14
N LYS A 272 -12.70 11.94 -14.09
CA LYS A 272 -11.93 13.19 -14.17
C LYS A 272 -12.80 14.47 -14.24
N GLU A 273 -14.04 14.35 -14.73
CA GLU A 273 -14.93 15.49 -14.94
C GLU A 273 -15.34 16.19 -13.64
N TRP A 274 -15.30 15.47 -12.52
CA TRP A 274 -15.63 16.02 -11.20
C TRP A 274 -14.44 16.21 -10.27
N GLU A 275 -13.23 16.02 -10.80
CA GLU A 275 -11.97 16.25 -10.08
C GLU A 275 -11.41 17.66 -10.32
N SER A 276 -10.29 17.95 -9.68
CA SER A 276 -9.49 19.13 -10.01
C SER A 276 -9.10 19.11 -11.50
N LYS A 277 -9.02 20.30 -12.11
CA LYS A 277 -8.52 20.44 -13.49
C LYS A 277 -7.11 19.87 -13.67
N ASP A 278 -6.31 19.82 -12.60
CA ASP A 278 -4.93 19.36 -12.61
C ASP A 278 -4.78 17.91 -12.13
N ILE A 279 -5.90 17.16 -11.99
CA ILE A 279 -5.92 15.80 -11.42
C ILE A 279 -4.98 14.81 -12.11
N LEU A 280 -4.71 15.00 -13.40
CA LEU A 280 -3.81 14.13 -14.16
C LEU A 280 -2.32 14.33 -13.84
N THR A 281 -2.01 15.28 -12.95
CA THR A 281 -0.64 15.53 -12.45
C THR A 281 -0.52 15.31 -10.95
N TRP A 282 -1.63 15.03 -10.26
CA TRP A 282 -1.63 14.87 -8.82
C TRP A 282 -0.99 13.56 -8.37
N THR A 283 -0.16 13.65 -7.34
CA THR A 283 0.25 12.55 -6.50
C THR A 283 -0.65 12.48 -5.26
N TYR A 284 -0.39 11.54 -4.36
CA TYR A 284 -1.12 11.50 -3.08
C TYR A 284 -0.96 12.82 -2.29
N ALA A 285 0.16 13.53 -2.42
CA ALA A 285 0.43 14.75 -1.67
C ALA A 285 -0.56 15.87 -2.01
N GLU A 286 -0.87 16.09 -3.30
CA GLU A 286 -1.87 17.08 -3.72
C GLU A 286 -3.28 16.67 -3.28
N GLY A 287 -3.61 15.37 -3.35
CA GLY A 287 -4.88 14.85 -2.86
C GLY A 287 -5.05 15.09 -1.35
N TYR A 288 -4.03 14.79 -0.56
CA TYR A 288 -4.02 15.05 0.89
C TYR A 288 -4.12 16.56 1.17
N GLY A 289 -3.38 17.38 0.42
CA GLY A 289 -3.45 18.82 0.51
C GLY A 289 -4.88 19.34 0.28
N SER A 290 -5.56 18.84 -0.76
CA SER A 290 -6.94 19.20 -1.07
C SER A 290 -7.93 18.80 0.03
N MET A 291 -7.76 17.60 0.61
CA MET A 291 -8.57 17.18 1.76
C MET A 291 -8.30 18.05 2.98
N GLY A 292 -7.04 18.34 3.28
CA GLY A 292 -6.63 19.15 4.43
C GLY A 292 -7.01 20.62 4.33
N ASP A 293 -6.93 21.25 3.16
CA ASP A 293 -7.29 22.66 2.96
C ASP A 293 -8.81 22.90 2.85
N GLY A 294 -9.58 21.81 2.81
CA GLY A 294 -11.05 21.85 2.80
C GLY A 294 -11.66 21.93 1.41
N THR A 295 -10.88 21.87 0.33
CA THR A 295 -11.38 21.86 -1.05
C THR A 295 -11.79 20.47 -1.53
N GLY A 296 -11.23 19.41 -0.94
CA GLY A 296 -11.58 18.02 -1.22
C GLY A 296 -12.75 17.51 -0.40
N VAL A 297 -13.53 16.61 -0.98
CA VAL A 297 -14.74 16.04 -0.34
C VAL A 297 -14.54 14.62 0.14
N MET A 298 -13.99 13.77 -0.68
CA MET A 298 -13.66 12.36 -0.35
C MET A 298 -12.47 11.90 -1.19
N MET A 299 -11.80 10.86 -0.73
CA MET A 299 -10.63 10.31 -1.41
C MET A 299 -10.48 8.82 -1.10
N SER A 300 -10.18 8.03 -2.13
CA SER A 300 -9.61 6.69 -1.96
C SER A 300 -8.10 6.83 -1.91
N THR A 301 -7.49 6.40 -0.81
CA THR A 301 -6.04 6.53 -0.62
C THR A 301 -5.52 5.61 0.47
N TYR A 302 -4.22 5.67 0.72
CA TYR A 302 -3.55 4.93 1.80
C TYR A 302 -4.16 5.24 3.16
N THR A 303 -3.97 4.34 4.10
CA THR A 303 -4.62 4.42 5.43
C THR A 303 -4.19 5.64 6.26
N ASN A 304 -3.12 6.31 5.90
CA ASN A 304 -2.52 7.40 6.69
C ASN A 304 -3.14 8.80 6.44
N LEU A 305 -4.09 8.98 5.53
CA LEU A 305 -4.69 10.30 5.30
C LEU A 305 -5.23 10.92 6.59
N PRO A 306 -6.05 10.22 7.42
CA PRO A 306 -6.51 10.78 8.70
C PRO A 306 -5.36 11.12 9.66
N LYS A 307 -4.35 10.28 9.73
CA LYS A 307 -3.15 10.51 10.56
C LYS A 307 -2.49 11.86 10.25
N PHE A 308 -2.43 12.24 8.97
CA PHE A 308 -1.81 13.49 8.55
C PHE A 308 -2.77 14.69 8.58
N MET A 309 -4.02 14.50 8.15
CA MET A 309 -4.93 15.61 7.87
C MET A 309 -5.92 15.87 9.00
N ASP A 310 -6.21 14.90 9.87
CA ASP A 310 -7.15 15.01 10.98
C ASP A 310 -6.45 15.01 12.34
N ARG A 311 -5.52 15.93 12.52
CA ARG A 311 -4.76 16.04 13.76
C ARG A 311 -4.66 17.47 14.26
N ASN A 312 -4.35 17.62 15.54
CA ASN A 312 -3.95 18.89 16.10
C ASN A 312 -2.42 19.05 16.11
N ASN A 313 -1.99 20.29 16.09
CA ASN A 313 -0.63 20.67 16.41
C ASN A 313 -0.34 20.43 17.90
N PRO A 314 0.94 20.41 18.33
CA PRO A 314 1.31 20.24 19.73
C PRO A 314 0.70 21.28 20.69
N ASP A 315 0.36 22.46 20.19
CA ASP A 315 -0.31 23.54 20.94
C ASP A 315 -1.84 23.39 21.01
N GLY A 316 -2.41 22.29 20.46
CA GLY A 316 -3.83 22.00 20.43
C GLY A 316 -4.61 22.65 19.29
N THR A 317 -3.98 23.47 18.44
CA THR A 317 -4.65 24.08 17.28
C THR A 317 -4.82 23.06 16.14
N PRO A 318 -5.88 23.17 15.30
CA PRO A 318 -6.04 22.32 14.13
C PRO A 318 -4.83 22.40 13.19
N ALA A 319 -4.29 21.24 12.80
CA ALA A 319 -3.18 21.17 11.84
C ALA A 319 -3.62 21.50 10.40
N THR A 320 -4.88 21.26 10.09
CA THR A 320 -5.48 21.53 8.77
C THR A 320 -6.88 22.13 8.94
N LYS A 321 -7.45 22.68 7.87
CA LYS A 321 -8.86 23.12 7.87
C LYS A 321 -9.86 21.95 7.95
N GLY A 322 -9.40 20.75 7.60
CA GLY A 322 -10.18 19.52 7.67
C GLY A 322 -10.19 18.85 9.05
N THR A 323 -9.31 19.25 9.97
CA THR A 323 -9.20 18.66 11.31
C THR A 323 -10.57 18.63 12.03
N GLY A 324 -10.95 17.45 12.55
CA GLY A 324 -12.22 17.19 13.22
C GLY A 324 -13.43 17.03 12.29
N LYS A 325 -13.23 17.07 10.97
CA LYS A 325 -14.33 17.05 9.97
C LYS A 325 -14.36 15.79 9.11
N PHE A 326 -13.47 14.83 9.37
CA PHE A 326 -13.38 13.61 8.59
C PHE A 326 -14.13 12.44 9.21
N SER A 327 -14.46 11.48 8.38
CA SER A 327 -14.82 10.12 8.72
C SER A 327 -14.43 9.20 7.56
N SER A 328 -14.71 7.90 7.68
CA SER A 328 -14.32 6.89 6.70
C SER A 328 -15.48 5.97 6.38
N PHE A 329 -15.43 5.31 5.23
CA PHE A 329 -16.41 4.30 4.84
C PHE A 329 -15.76 3.11 4.14
N ILE A 330 -16.45 1.99 4.20
CA ILE A 330 -16.03 0.72 3.55
C ILE A 330 -15.98 0.96 2.03
N PRO A 331 -14.98 0.41 1.30
CA PRO A 331 -14.86 0.62 -0.13
C PRO A 331 -16.17 0.43 -0.90
N PRO A 332 -16.46 1.27 -1.90
CA PRO A 332 -17.63 1.11 -2.74
C PRO A 332 -17.50 -0.11 -3.63
N GLY A 333 -18.62 -0.54 -4.20
CA GLY A 333 -18.66 -1.69 -5.10
C GLY A 333 -19.60 -1.50 -6.29
N THR A 334 -19.79 -2.59 -7.01
CA THR A 334 -20.77 -2.68 -8.10
C THR A 334 -21.89 -3.64 -7.71
N LEU A 335 -23.12 -3.24 -7.99
CA LEU A 335 -24.30 -4.03 -7.69
C LEU A 335 -24.56 -5.05 -8.81
N HIS A 336 -24.77 -6.32 -8.44
CA HIS A 336 -25.09 -7.43 -9.33
C HIS A 336 -26.34 -8.15 -8.80
N GLY A 337 -27.53 -7.71 -9.23
CA GLY A 337 -28.79 -8.12 -8.60
C GLY A 337 -28.81 -7.66 -7.14
N ASP A 338 -29.00 -8.59 -6.19
CA ASP A 338 -28.98 -8.30 -4.75
C ASP A 338 -27.58 -8.35 -4.12
N SER A 339 -26.57 -8.70 -4.90
CA SER A 339 -25.18 -8.84 -4.45
C SER A 339 -24.40 -7.57 -4.71
N LEU A 340 -23.60 -7.14 -3.74
CA LEU A 340 -22.70 -5.99 -3.85
C LEU A 340 -21.25 -6.47 -3.78
N VAL A 341 -20.52 -6.32 -4.86
CA VAL A 341 -19.10 -6.67 -4.93
C VAL A 341 -18.29 -5.43 -4.61
N ARG A 342 -17.83 -5.32 -3.36
CA ARG A 342 -16.95 -4.24 -2.89
C ARG A 342 -15.50 -4.68 -2.97
N ARG A 343 -14.67 -3.86 -3.58
CA ARG A 343 -13.23 -4.15 -3.70
C ARG A 343 -12.39 -2.91 -3.41
N SER A 344 -11.26 -3.19 -2.80
CA SER A 344 -10.14 -2.29 -2.68
C SER A 344 -8.89 -3.01 -3.18
N CYS A 345 -7.75 -2.37 -3.13
CA CYS A 345 -6.48 -3.00 -3.44
C CYS A 345 -5.43 -2.71 -2.36
N LEU A 346 -4.49 -3.63 -2.24
CA LEU A 346 -3.20 -3.41 -1.60
C LEU A 346 -2.25 -2.99 -2.72
N TYR A 347 -2.14 -1.67 -2.95
CA TYR A 347 -1.37 -1.12 -4.06
C TYR A 347 -0.04 -0.57 -3.57
N LEU A 348 1.01 -0.88 -4.28
CA LEU A 348 2.42 -0.74 -3.95
C LEU A 348 2.85 -1.72 -2.85
N ASN A 349 2.28 -1.65 -1.64
CA ASN A 349 2.71 -2.43 -0.48
C ASN A 349 4.23 -2.31 -0.29
N THR A 350 4.67 -1.13 0.14
CA THR A 350 6.09 -0.84 0.35
C THR A 350 6.73 -1.90 1.22
N SER A 351 7.69 -2.58 0.67
CA SER A 351 8.34 -3.74 1.25
C SER A 351 9.85 -3.62 1.07
N ALA A 352 10.59 -4.55 1.60
CA ALA A 352 12.01 -4.64 1.39
C ALA A 352 12.43 -6.06 1.00
N THR A 353 13.45 -6.13 0.16
CA THR A 353 14.11 -7.36 -0.25
C THR A 353 15.61 -7.26 0.01
N VAL A 354 16.26 -8.39 0.21
CA VAL A 354 17.71 -8.45 0.38
C VAL A 354 18.36 -8.69 -0.98
N SER A 355 19.31 -7.83 -1.35
CA SER A 355 20.07 -7.97 -2.60
C SER A 355 20.87 -9.28 -2.63
N SER A 356 20.77 -10.02 -3.73
CA SER A 356 21.60 -11.23 -3.93
C SER A 356 23.11 -10.90 -4.04
N GLN A 357 23.45 -9.64 -4.25
CA GLN A 357 24.82 -9.15 -4.33
C GLN A 357 25.36 -8.67 -3.00
N SER A 358 24.53 -8.62 -1.97
CA SER A 358 24.99 -8.29 -0.62
C SER A 358 26.00 -9.32 -0.12
N LYS A 359 27.09 -8.85 0.44
CA LYS A 359 28.08 -9.71 1.12
C LYS A 359 27.61 -10.11 2.52
N HIS A 360 26.53 -9.52 3.01
CA HIS A 360 26.01 -9.68 4.37
C HIS A 360 24.50 -9.92 4.39
N PRO A 361 23.96 -10.88 3.62
CA PRO A 361 22.51 -11.05 3.46
C PRO A 361 21.81 -11.40 4.78
N GLU A 362 22.46 -12.15 5.68
CA GLU A 362 21.90 -12.47 6.98
C GLU A 362 21.76 -11.24 7.88
N ALA A 363 22.75 -10.35 7.91
CA ALA A 363 22.68 -9.10 8.67
C ALA A 363 21.61 -8.15 8.08
N ALA A 364 21.50 -8.09 6.76
CA ALA A 364 20.45 -7.34 6.05
C ALA A 364 19.05 -7.85 6.41
N TYR A 365 18.85 -9.18 6.38
CA TYR A 365 17.58 -9.78 6.83
C TYR A 365 17.27 -9.45 8.30
N LEU A 366 18.26 -9.52 9.19
CA LEU A 366 18.05 -9.24 10.63
C LEU A 366 17.63 -7.80 10.89
N LEU A 367 18.14 -6.83 10.11
CA LEU A 367 17.62 -5.47 10.13
C LEU A 367 16.14 -5.43 9.74
N LEU A 368 15.77 -6.12 8.67
CA LEU A 368 14.37 -6.14 8.20
C LEU A 368 13.45 -6.83 9.22
N GLN A 369 13.89 -7.93 9.83
CA GLN A 369 13.13 -8.57 10.91
C GLN A 369 12.96 -7.65 12.11
N TRP A 370 14.01 -6.93 12.51
CA TRP A 370 13.94 -5.98 13.62
C TRP A 370 12.93 -4.86 13.33
N LEU A 371 13.04 -4.21 12.16
CA LEU A 371 12.13 -3.13 11.74
C LEU A 371 10.66 -3.58 11.64
N SER A 372 10.41 -4.80 11.16
CA SER A 372 9.07 -5.35 10.92
C SER A 372 8.47 -6.07 12.13
N SER A 373 9.21 -6.20 13.23
CA SER A 373 8.71 -6.82 14.46
C SER A 373 7.50 -6.07 14.98
N THR A 374 6.45 -6.78 15.38
CA THR A 374 5.12 -6.21 15.65
C THR A 374 5.16 -5.01 16.60
N ARG A 375 5.87 -5.11 17.72
CA ARG A 375 5.92 -4.04 18.74
C ARG A 375 6.64 -2.78 18.23
N LEU A 376 7.78 -2.95 17.57
CA LEU A 376 8.53 -1.83 17.01
C LEU A 376 7.80 -1.22 15.81
N PHE A 377 7.21 -2.07 14.96
CA PHE A 377 6.43 -1.59 13.84
C PHE A 377 5.17 -0.83 14.26
N THR A 378 4.48 -1.28 15.31
CA THR A 378 3.37 -0.52 15.93
C THR A 378 3.83 0.88 16.34
N TRP A 379 4.98 0.98 17.00
CA TRP A 379 5.57 2.25 17.40
C TRP A 379 5.86 3.15 16.19
N MET A 380 6.48 2.60 15.15
CA MET A 380 6.79 3.37 13.94
C MET A 380 5.53 3.82 13.19
N SER A 381 4.55 2.94 13.01
CA SER A 381 3.31 3.28 12.29
C SER A 381 2.45 4.31 13.04
N ALA A 382 2.53 4.35 14.36
CA ALA A 382 1.86 5.35 15.18
C ALA A 382 2.57 6.72 15.19
N ASN A 383 3.70 6.87 14.50
CA ASN A 383 4.36 8.17 14.36
C ASN A 383 3.49 9.11 13.50
N PRO A 384 3.00 10.25 14.06
CA PRO A 384 2.11 11.17 13.32
C PRO A 384 2.76 11.80 12.09
N GLY A 385 4.07 11.83 12.00
CA GLY A 385 4.82 12.34 10.85
C GLY A 385 5.37 11.28 9.92
N GLY A 386 5.11 9.99 10.21
CA GLY A 386 5.69 8.86 9.47
C GLY A 386 4.74 8.28 8.42
N TYR A 387 5.32 7.68 7.38
CA TYR A 387 4.57 7.10 6.25
C TYR A 387 4.25 5.62 6.42
N PHE A 388 4.87 4.90 7.37
CA PHE A 388 4.55 3.49 7.60
C PHE A 388 3.13 3.35 8.14
N ASP A 389 2.35 2.50 7.51
CA ASP A 389 0.99 2.18 7.87
C ASP A 389 0.88 0.80 8.54
N PRO A 390 -0.06 0.62 9.49
CA PRO A 390 -0.24 -0.66 10.15
C PRO A 390 -0.75 -1.72 9.16
N TRP A 391 -0.14 -2.89 9.16
CA TRP A 391 -0.51 -4.01 8.28
C TRP A 391 -0.70 -5.33 9.02
N GLN A 392 -0.11 -5.46 10.21
CA GLN A 392 -0.31 -6.62 11.06
C GLN A 392 -1.58 -6.45 11.90
N LEU A 393 -2.33 -7.53 12.12
CA LEU A 393 -3.56 -7.49 12.93
C LEU A 393 -3.31 -6.91 14.32
N ALA A 394 -2.20 -7.28 14.96
CA ALA A 394 -1.84 -6.76 16.27
C ALA A 394 -1.51 -5.26 16.28
N ASN A 395 -1.06 -4.68 15.14
CA ASN A 395 -0.88 -3.23 15.06
C ASN A 395 -2.22 -2.49 15.18
N LEU A 396 -3.26 -3.00 14.50
CA LEU A 396 -4.58 -2.38 14.43
C LEU A 396 -5.36 -2.46 15.74
N ASP A 397 -4.96 -3.35 16.65
CA ASP A 397 -5.57 -3.50 17.98
C ASP A 397 -4.83 -2.68 19.06
N ASP A 398 -3.68 -2.12 18.73
CA ASP A 398 -2.90 -1.34 19.70
C ASP A 398 -3.54 0.04 19.94
N PRO A 399 -3.75 0.43 21.22
CA PRO A 399 -4.34 1.72 21.55
C PRO A 399 -3.62 2.93 20.94
N LEU A 400 -2.30 2.86 20.77
CA LEU A 400 -1.50 3.93 20.17
C LEU A 400 -1.83 4.11 18.69
N VAL A 401 -2.04 3.02 17.97
CA VAL A 401 -2.50 3.07 16.57
C VAL A 401 -3.93 3.56 16.47
N ILE A 402 -4.82 3.09 17.36
CA ILE A 402 -6.22 3.56 17.40
C ILE A 402 -6.29 5.06 17.67
N GLU A 403 -5.47 5.60 18.55
CA GLU A 403 -5.37 7.04 18.80
C GLU A 403 -4.89 7.79 17.55
N THR A 404 -3.81 7.33 16.91
CA THR A 404 -3.15 8.01 15.79
C THR A 404 -3.97 7.95 14.49
N TYR A 405 -4.62 6.80 14.22
CA TYR A 405 -5.43 6.57 13.02
C TYR A 405 -6.93 6.84 13.22
N HIS A 406 -7.33 7.24 14.41
CA HIS A 406 -8.68 7.52 14.87
C HIS A 406 -9.61 6.30 15.00
N ALA A 407 -10.42 6.33 16.05
CA ALA A 407 -11.39 5.27 16.36
C ALA A 407 -12.45 5.07 15.25
N TYR A 408 -12.73 6.10 14.43
CA TYR A 408 -13.64 5.96 13.29
C TYR A 408 -12.99 5.27 12.09
N HIS A 409 -11.66 5.32 11.96
CA HIS A 409 -10.94 4.84 10.79
C HIS A 409 -10.44 3.40 10.92
N VAL A 410 -9.94 3.02 12.10
CA VAL A 410 -9.38 1.66 12.32
C VAL A 410 -10.38 0.54 11.98
N PRO A 411 -11.67 0.59 12.36
CA PRO A 411 -12.63 -0.41 11.92
C PRO A 411 -12.79 -0.49 10.40
N VAL A 412 -12.74 0.66 9.73
CA VAL A 412 -12.82 0.73 8.26
C VAL A 412 -11.57 0.13 7.61
N ILE A 413 -10.39 0.31 8.20
CA ILE A 413 -9.15 -0.37 7.73
C ILE A 413 -9.35 -1.88 7.76
N LYS A 414 -9.84 -2.44 8.88
CA LYS A 414 -10.10 -3.89 9.03
C LYS A 414 -11.09 -4.41 7.98
N GLU A 415 -12.18 -3.69 7.76
CA GLU A 415 -13.19 -4.02 6.74
C GLU A 415 -12.64 -3.88 5.31
N THR A 416 -11.72 -2.94 5.09
CA THR A 416 -11.06 -2.76 3.80
C THR A 416 -10.09 -3.90 3.51
N ILE A 417 -9.32 -4.34 4.49
CA ILE A 417 -8.34 -5.44 4.37
C ILE A 417 -8.99 -6.69 3.80
N ILE A 418 -10.13 -7.13 4.34
CA ILE A 418 -10.81 -8.35 3.88
C ILE A 418 -11.43 -8.24 2.48
N ARG A 419 -11.50 -7.02 1.93
CA ARG A 419 -11.98 -6.71 0.57
C ARG A 419 -10.86 -6.29 -0.37
N SER A 420 -9.62 -6.27 0.11
CA SER A 420 -8.47 -5.85 -0.69
C SER A 420 -7.91 -7.00 -1.50
N ALA A 421 -7.80 -6.77 -2.80
CA ALA A 421 -7.01 -7.62 -3.67
C ALA A 421 -5.56 -7.13 -3.69
N PRO A 422 -4.57 -8.02 -3.59
CA PRO A 422 -3.19 -7.64 -3.87
C PRO A 422 -3.03 -7.32 -5.36
N THR A 423 -2.04 -6.50 -5.69
CA THR A 423 -1.64 -6.37 -7.09
C THR A 423 -1.07 -7.68 -7.62
N MET A 424 -1.05 -7.85 -8.93
CA MET A 424 -0.34 -8.98 -9.53
C MET A 424 1.16 -8.89 -9.26
N ASN A 425 1.85 -10.02 -9.17
CA ASN A 425 3.28 -10.07 -8.83
C ASN A 425 4.12 -11.00 -9.72
N PHE A 426 3.53 -11.61 -10.76
CA PHE A 426 4.28 -12.47 -11.67
C PHE A 426 5.20 -11.65 -12.60
N PRO A 427 6.18 -12.29 -13.27
CA PRO A 427 7.13 -11.57 -14.11
C PRO A 427 6.45 -10.76 -15.23
N GLY A 428 6.93 -9.54 -15.42
CA GLY A 428 6.36 -8.61 -16.39
C GLY A 428 5.18 -7.80 -15.88
N THR A 429 4.71 -8.01 -14.65
CA THR A 429 3.57 -7.26 -14.09
C THR A 429 3.83 -5.75 -14.08
N ARG A 430 5.03 -5.30 -13.74
CA ARG A 430 5.36 -3.87 -13.80
C ARG A 430 5.17 -3.32 -15.21
N ALA A 431 5.70 -3.99 -16.23
CA ALA A 431 5.54 -3.57 -17.63
C ALA A 431 4.06 -3.62 -18.08
N MET A 432 3.27 -4.55 -17.56
CA MET A 432 1.83 -4.60 -17.83
C MET A 432 1.10 -3.39 -17.24
N TYR A 433 1.40 -3.00 -16.01
CA TYR A 433 0.82 -1.80 -15.40
C TYR A 433 1.27 -0.52 -16.11
N ASP A 434 2.53 -0.42 -16.52
CA ASP A 434 3.03 0.73 -17.30
C ASP A 434 2.31 0.85 -18.65
N ALA A 435 2.04 -0.29 -19.33
CA ALA A 435 1.30 -0.32 -20.59
C ALA A 435 -0.19 0.09 -20.38
N LEU A 436 -0.83 -0.39 -19.32
CA LEU A 436 -2.19 -0.01 -18.96
C LEU A 436 -2.29 1.49 -18.67
N ASP A 437 -1.40 1.99 -17.84
CA ASP A 437 -1.36 3.38 -17.41
C ASP A 437 -1.17 4.33 -18.59
N LYS A 438 -0.20 4.07 -19.45
CA LYS A 438 0.03 4.81 -20.70
C LYS A 438 -1.25 4.89 -21.56
N ASN A 439 -1.96 3.78 -21.71
CA ASN A 439 -3.16 3.74 -22.53
C ASN A 439 -4.36 4.44 -21.87
N LEU A 440 -4.53 4.28 -20.54
CA LEU A 440 -5.53 5.03 -19.79
C LEU A 440 -5.29 6.55 -19.87
N GLN A 441 -4.04 7.00 -19.77
CA GLN A 441 -3.70 8.42 -19.93
C GLN A 441 -4.03 8.93 -21.34
N ALA A 442 -3.78 8.14 -22.37
CA ALA A 442 -4.15 8.49 -23.73
C ALA A 442 -5.68 8.66 -23.88
N ALA A 443 -6.48 7.82 -23.22
CA ALA A 443 -7.93 7.97 -23.18
C ALA A 443 -8.37 9.20 -22.37
N MET A 444 -7.76 9.45 -21.22
CA MET A 444 -8.08 10.60 -20.37
C MET A 444 -7.78 11.95 -21.03
N THR A 445 -6.77 12.01 -21.88
CA THR A 445 -6.39 13.23 -22.62
C THR A 445 -7.08 13.35 -24.00
N GLY A 446 -7.91 12.38 -24.38
CA GLY A 446 -8.64 12.38 -25.64
C GLY A 446 -7.82 11.92 -26.86
N GLY A 447 -6.62 11.40 -26.66
CA GLY A 447 -5.77 10.87 -27.71
C GLY A 447 -6.23 9.53 -28.30
N LYS A 448 -7.04 8.79 -27.53
CA LYS A 448 -7.68 7.53 -27.95
C LYS A 448 -9.10 7.44 -27.39
N SER A 449 -9.97 6.67 -28.04
CA SER A 449 -11.17 6.19 -27.36
C SER A 449 -10.79 5.21 -26.24
N VAL A 450 -11.67 5.07 -25.23
CA VAL A 450 -11.41 4.12 -24.13
C VAL A 450 -11.29 2.69 -24.66
N LYS A 451 -12.12 2.31 -25.63
CA LYS A 451 -12.06 0.99 -26.26
C LYS A 451 -10.72 0.72 -26.96
N GLU A 452 -10.22 1.68 -27.74
CA GLU A 452 -8.90 1.56 -28.36
C GLU A 452 -7.78 1.46 -27.34
N ALA A 453 -7.83 2.28 -26.29
CA ALA A 453 -6.84 2.28 -25.22
C ALA A 453 -6.80 0.91 -24.50
N MET A 454 -7.94 0.32 -24.17
CA MET A 454 -8.01 -0.98 -23.50
C MET A 454 -7.60 -2.13 -24.42
N ASN A 455 -7.96 -2.09 -25.70
CA ASN A 455 -7.50 -3.07 -26.69
C ASN A 455 -5.98 -3.03 -26.87
N ASP A 456 -5.40 -1.85 -26.95
CA ASP A 456 -3.94 -1.68 -27.09
C ASP A 456 -3.21 -2.17 -25.83
N ALA A 457 -3.71 -1.85 -24.63
CA ALA A 457 -3.15 -2.34 -23.38
C ALA A 457 -3.20 -3.87 -23.29
N ALA A 458 -4.34 -4.49 -23.64
CA ALA A 458 -4.49 -5.95 -23.68
C ALA A 458 -3.55 -6.61 -24.70
N GLY A 459 -3.37 -5.98 -25.84
CA GLY A 459 -2.41 -6.40 -26.86
C GLY A 459 -0.96 -6.37 -26.37
N GLU A 460 -0.57 -5.31 -25.63
CA GLU A 460 0.76 -5.21 -25.01
C GLU A 460 0.92 -6.28 -23.90
N TRP A 461 -0.09 -6.52 -23.07
CA TRP A 461 -0.07 -7.58 -22.06
C TRP A 461 0.13 -8.97 -22.69
N THR A 462 -0.58 -9.25 -23.78
CA THR A 462 -0.42 -10.52 -24.52
C THR A 462 1.01 -10.70 -25.05
N LYS A 463 1.64 -9.64 -25.54
CA LYS A 463 3.06 -9.68 -26.00
C LYS A 463 4.01 -9.97 -24.85
N ILE A 464 3.78 -9.37 -23.67
CA ILE A 464 4.58 -9.60 -22.46
C ILE A 464 4.48 -11.06 -22.04
N ILE A 465 3.24 -11.63 -21.98
CA ILE A 465 3.01 -13.03 -21.63
C ILE A 465 3.79 -13.96 -22.57
N ARG A 466 3.69 -13.74 -23.88
CA ARG A 466 4.41 -14.54 -24.88
C ARG A 466 5.92 -14.47 -24.70
N LYS A 467 6.45 -13.28 -24.46
CA LYS A 467 7.89 -13.06 -24.22
C LYS A 467 8.40 -13.77 -22.97
N LYS A 468 7.59 -13.86 -21.92
CA LYS A 468 7.92 -14.51 -20.64
C LYS A 468 7.67 -16.02 -20.64
N GLY A 469 6.97 -16.57 -21.65
CA GLY A 469 6.61 -17.97 -21.78
C GLY A 469 5.16 -18.25 -21.35
N GLU A 470 4.29 -18.48 -22.33
CA GLU A 470 2.84 -18.58 -22.12
C GLU A 470 2.43 -19.57 -21.03
N LYS A 471 2.93 -20.82 -21.11
CA LYS A 471 2.55 -21.85 -20.15
C LYS A 471 2.89 -21.47 -18.71
N LYS A 472 4.13 -21.03 -18.48
CA LYS A 472 4.60 -20.58 -17.16
C LYS A 472 3.75 -19.41 -16.65
N MET A 473 3.48 -18.44 -17.50
CA MET A 473 2.66 -17.27 -17.14
C MET A 473 1.23 -17.65 -16.80
N HIS A 474 0.62 -18.56 -17.56
CA HIS A 474 -0.74 -19.06 -17.27
C HIS A 474 -0.81 -19.73 -15.90
N ASP A 475 0.19 -20.57 -15.55
CA ASP A 475 0.23 -21.25 -14.26
C ASP A 475 0.34 -20.22 -13.11
N GLN A 476 1.19 -19.21 -13.25
CA GLN A 476 1.37 -18.14 -12.26
C GLN A 476 0.13 -17.23 -12.14
N ILE A 477 -0.47 -16.84 -13.25
CA ILE A 477 -1.70 -16.03 -13.28
C ILE A 477 -2.83 -16.77 -12.54
N ASN A 478 -3.02 -18.06 -12.84
CA ASN A 478 -4.08 -18.84 -12.21
C ASN A 478 -3.83 -19.12 -10.72
N ALA A 479 -2.57 -19.28 -10.32
CA ALA A 479 -2.22 -19.38 -8.90
C ALA A 479 -2.61 -18.15 -8.10
N GLN A 480 -2.45 -16.96 -8.68
CA GLN A 480 -2.82 -15.70 -8.02
C GLN A 480 -4.33 -15.46 -7.92
N ARG A 481 -5.12 -16.04 -8.80
CA ARG A 481 -6.59 -15.89 -8.78
C ARG A 481 -7.21 -16.26 -7.44
N SER A 482 -6.72 -17.33 -6.80
CA SER A 482 -7.21 -17.81 -5.50
C SER A 482 -6.91 -16.87 -4.32
N ALA A 483 -6.01 -15.92 -4.51
CA ALA A 483 -5.62 -14.97 -3.49
C ALA A 483 -6.53 -13.72 -3.45
N PHE A 484 -7.38 -13.55 -4.43
CA PHE A 484 -8.29 -12.41 -4.47
C PHE A 484 -9.48 -12.65 -3.55
N PRO A 485 -10.02 -11.60 -2.89
CA PRO A 485 -11.11 -11.75 -1.95
C PRO A 485 -12.38 -12.23 -2.64
N THR A 486 -13.12 -13.10 -1.95
CA THR A 486 -14.37 -13.69 -2.47
C THR A 486 -15.61 -13.22 -1.70
N ILE A 487 -15.45 -12.37 -0.68
CA ILE A 487 -16.55 -11.83 0.10
C ILE A 487 -17.53 -11.06 -0.80
N ILE A 488 -18.83 -11.32 -0.61
CA ILE A 488 -19.92 -10.64 -1.29
C ILE A 488 -20.80 -9.99 -0.25
N ASP A 489 -21.01 -8.70 -0.39
CA ASP A 489 -21.85 -7.90 0.49
C ASP A 489 -23.31 -7.88 -0.01
N LYS A 490 -24.19 -7.36 0.82
CA LYS A 490 -25.53 -6.95 0.44
C LYS A 490 -25.63 -5.43 0.42
N MET A 491 -26.55 -4.92 -0.37
CA MET A 491 -26.84 -3.50 -0.36
C MET A 491 -27.31 -3.08 1.04
N PRO A 492 -26.65 -2.09 1.69
CA PRO A 492 -27.18 -1.56 2.95
C PRO A 492 -28.52 -0.89 2.73
N GLY A 493 -29.46 -1.12 3.65
CA GLY A 493 -30.79 -0.56 3.64
C GLY A 493 -30.83 0.98 3.73
#